data_62cd4cc0f9397ce38fa5f74aebcb24f0
#
_entry.id   62cd4cc0f9397ce38fa5f74aebcb24f0
#
_cell.length_a   1.000
_cell.length_b   1.000
_cell.length_c   1.000
_cell.angle_alpha   90.00
_cell.angle_beta   90.00
_cell.angle_gamma   90.00
#
_symmetry.space_group_name_H-M   'P 1'
#
loop_
_entity.id
_entity.type
_entity.pdbx_description
1 polymer ?
#
loop_
_entity_poly.entity_id
_entity_poly.type
_entity_poly.pdbx_seq_one_letter_code
_entity_poly.pdbx_strand_id
1 'polypeptide(L)'
;MKIAYTGLDLPEGKVKYNDAILTDLEAKFKPDKVSPFYFELLPDGYEAAEGIAIAKDSVLDLLIFDMDKIEVRLSVAEDESEKAVLTKCYAHLETEQPVCDLEMDEAEREFVNGFGLLSFKPTMVFDDASVTPDAVCEAVMSKADVMFFYTAGKTEVRAWFVEKNADAVTCAGKIHTDLARGFIKAEIISHESLMTAHNFKDAGSQGLTQLVGKDFPVPEKTVLEIRFNV
;
A
#
# COMPACT_ATOMS: atom_id res chain seq x y z
N MET A 1 2.32 4.32 -6.21
CA MET A 1 0.90 4.35 -5.78
C MET A 1 0.34 5.72 -6.06
N LYS A 2 -0.84 5.77 -6.66
CA LYS A 2 -1.61 6.99 -6.91
C LYS A 2 -2.70 7.12 -5.86
N ILE A 3 -2.81 8.30 -5.25
CA ILE A 3 -3.81 8.59 -4.22
C ILE A 3 -4.64 9.78 -4.69
N ALA A 4 -5.94 9.59 -4.89
CA ALA A 4 -6.85 10.70 -5.10
C ALA A 4 -7.13 11.41 -3.78
N TYR A 5 -7.31 12.73 -3.83
CA TYR A 5 -7.70 13.48 -2.64
C TYR A 5 -8.74 14.56 -2.97
N THR A 6 -9.59 14.85 -1.99
CA THR A 6 -10.62 15.89 -2.07
C THR A 6 -10.79 16.57 -0.73
N GLY A 7 -10.91 17.90 -0.72
CA GLY A 7 -11.11 18.69 0.48
C GLY A 7 -9.90 18.79 1.42
N LEU A 8 -8.72 18.31 1.02
CA LEU A 8 -7.48 18.34 1.78
C LEU A 8 -6.49 19.37 1.18
N ASP A 9 -5.71 20.02 2.04
CA ASP A 9 -4.66 20.97 1.62
C ASP A 9 -3.38 20.21 1.27
N LEU A 10 -3.37 19.55 0.11
CA LEU A 10 -2.28 18.74 -0.38
C LEU A 10 -1.74 19.24 -1.71
N PRO A 11 -0.43 19.07 -1.99
CA PRO A 11 0.13 19.39 -3.29
C PRO A 11 -0.33 18.40 -4.36
N GLU A 12 -0.53 18.87 -5.59
CA GLU A 12 -0.77 18.01 -6.74
C GLU A 12 0.54 17.40 -7.27
N GLY A 13 0.47 16.16 -7.75
CA GLY A 13 1.55 15.47 -8.45
C GLY A 13 2.43 14.60 -7.57
N LYS A 14 3.69 14.42 -7.96
CA LYS A 14 4.62 13.51 -7.29
C LYS A 14 5.17 14.11 -6.00
N VAL A 15 4.96 13.41 -4.91
CA VAL A 15 5.45 13.75 -3.56
C VAL A 15 6.41 12.68 -3.08
N LYS A 16 7.58 13.11 -2.61
CA LYS A 16 8.53 12.21 -1.96
C LYS A 16 7.98 11.81 -0.60
N TYR A 17 7.95 10.51 -0.33
CA TYR A 17 7.63 10.00 1.01
C TYR A 17 8.85 10.11 1.93
N ASN A 18 8.69 10.75 3.09
CA ASN A 18 9.75 10.94 4.08
C ASN A 18 9.84 9.73 5.01
N ASP A 19 10.48 8.68 4.52
CA ASP A 19 10.65 7.42 5.22
C ASP A 19 11.79 7.48 6.23
N ALA A 20 11.44 7.36 7.52
CA ALA A 20 12.43 7.38 8.61
C ALA A 20 13.43 6.22 8.53
N ILE A 21 12.96 5.03 8.12
CA ILE A 21 13.83 3.84 7.97
C ILE A 21 14.84 4.06 6.86
N LEU A 22 14.41 4.62 5.72
CA LEU A 22 15.30 4.94 4.62
C LEU A 22 16.37 5.96 5.06
N THR A 23 15.98 6.94 5.86
CA THR A 23 16.88 7.96 6.42
C THR A 23 17.92 7.34 7.36
N ASP A 24 17.51 6.44 8.24
CA ASP A 24 18.42 5.73 9.15
C ASP A 24 19.41 4.85 8.38
N LEU A 25 18.93 4.15 7.36
CA LEU A 25 19.77 3.31 6.50
C LEU A 25 20.77 4.14 5.69
N GLU A 26 20.35 5.30 5.16
CA GLU A 26 21.24 6.26 4.49
C GLU A 26 22.36 6.73 5.44
N ALA A 27 22.01 7.16 6.64
CA ALA A 27 22.99 7.62 7.64
C ALA A 27 24.00 6.53 8.01
N LYS A 28 23.54 5.27 8.12
CA LYS A 28 24.36 4.12 8.48
C LYS A 28 25.30 3.66 7.38
N PHE A 29 24.77 3.45 6.18
CA PHE A 29 25.52 2.83 5.08
C PHE A 29 26.27 3.86 4.23
N LYS A 30 25.89 5.14 4.27
CA LYS A 30 26.45 6.24 3.46
C LYS A 30 26.58 5.81 1.99
N PRO A 31 25.46 5.45 1.34
CA PRO A 31 25.46 4.89 0.01
C PRO A 31 25.79 5.95 -1.06
N ASP A 32 26.23 5.48 -2.23
CA ASP A 32 26.40 6.33 -3.40
C ASP A 32 25.06 6.90 -3.91
N LYS A 33 23.95 6.15 -3.67
CA LYS A 33 22.60 6.52 -4.11
C LYS A 33 21.54 6.14 -3.08
N VAL A 34 20.58 7.03 -2.91
CA VAL A 34 19.34 6.79 -2.14
C VAL A 34 18.15 6.86 -3.08
N SER A 35 17.30 5.84 -3.03
CA SER A 35 16.09 5.74 -3.86
C SER A 35 14.84 5.70 -2.97
N PRO A 36 14.26 6.88 -2.65
CA PRO A 36 13.01 6.98 -1.91
C PRO A 36 11.82 6.59 -2.79
N PHE A 37 10.71 6.29 -2.15
CA PHE A 37 9.44 6.11 -2.83
C PHE A 37 8.74 7.47 -3.06
N TYR A 38 7.97 7.54 -4.16
CA TYR A 38 7.15 8.70 -4.49
C TYR A 38 5.71 8.25 -4.65
N PHE A 39 4.81 8.94 -3.99
CA PHE A 39 3.38 8.89 -4.27
C PHE A 39 3.02 9.90 -5.34
N GLU A 40 1.92 9.67 -6.02
CA GLU A 40 1.31 10.64 -6.94
C GLU A 40 -0.04 11.04 -6.38
N LEU A 41 -0.17 12.31 -5.97
CA LEU A 41 -1.39 12.86 -5.39
C LEU A 41 -2.21 13.52 -6.50
N LEU A 42 -3.47 13.12 -6.64
CA LEU A 42 -4.36 13.49 -7.73
C LEU A 42 -5.60 14.19 -7.16
N PRO A 43 -5.77 15.52 -7.34
CA PRO A 43 -7.00 16.18 -6.92
C PRO A 43 -8.18 15.62 -7.71
N ASP A 44 -9.21 15.14 -7.00
CA ASP A 44 -10.45 14.55 -7.54
C ASP A 44 -10.25 13.39 -8.55
N GLY A 45 -9.06 12.82 -8.59
CA GLY A 45 -8.66 11.82 -9.59
C GLY A 45 -9.06 10.39 -9.25
N TYR A 46 -10.28 10.15 -8.75
CA TYR A 46 -10.74 8.88 -8.19
C TYR A 46 -10.57 7.67 -9.12
N GLU A 47 -10.88 7.83 -10.42
CA GLU A 47 -10.79 6.72 -11.38
C GLU A 47 -9.37 6.19 -11.55
N ALA A 48 -8.39 7.10 -11.59
CA ALA A 48 -6.99 6.76 -11.84
C ALA A 48 -6.23 6.34 -10.57
N ALA A 49 -6.83 6.54 -9.39
CA ALA A 49 -6.19 6.31 -8.11
C ALA A 49 -6.29 4.84 -7.66
N GLU A 50 -5.31 4.42 -6.86
CA GLU A 50 -5.27 3.11 -6.19
C GLU A 50 -5.76 3.19 -4.74
N GLY A 51 -5.89 4.42 -4.20
CA GLY A 51 -6.45 4.72 -2.89
C GLY A 51 -6.97 6.16 -2.85
N ILE A 52 -7.78 6.48 -1.87
CA ILE A 52 -8.47 7.76 -1.74
C ILE A 52 -8.24 8.34 -0.34
N ALA A 53 -7.96 9.65 -0.29
CA ALA A 53 -7.91 10.44 0.93
C ALA A 53 -8.93 11.58 0.80
N ILE A 54 -9.87 11.68 1.73
CA ILE A 54 -10.95 12.65 1.61
C ILE A 54 -11.21 13.34 2.94
N ALA A 55 -11.45 14.66 2.88
CA ALA A 55 -11.91 15.40 4.05
C ALA A 55 -13.33 14.96 4.42
N LYS A 56 -13.64 14.89 5.71
CA LYS A 56 -14.95 14.48 6.21
C LYS A 56 -16.10 15.28 5.61
N ASP A 57 -15.92 16.59 5.49
CA ASP A 57 -16.95 17.47 4.93
C ASP A 57 -17.18 17.26 3.42
N SER A 58 -16.27 16.55 2.74
CA SER A 58 -16.35 16.24 1.30
C SER A 58 -16.68 14.77 1.03
N VAL A 59 -16.86 13.94 2.05
CA VAL A 59 -17.06 12.50 1.86
C VAL A 59 -18.26 12.20 0.96
N LEU A 60 -19.33 12.94 1.08
CA LEU A 60 -20.54 12.78 0.25
C LEU A 60 -20.27 13.04 -1.23
N ASP A 61 -19.32 13.90 -1.58
CA ASP A 61 -18.96 14.17 -2.98
C ASP A 61 -18.44 12.89 -3.69
N LEU A 62 -17.78 12.01 -2.93
CA LEU A 62 -17.36 10.70 -3.43
C LEU A 62 -18.52 9.68 -3.43
N LEU A 63 -19.25 9.59 -2.32
CA LEU A 63 -20.25 8.54 -2.12
C LEU A 63 -21.44 8.67 -3.06
N ILE A 64 -21.82 9.89 -3.46
CA ILE A 64 -22.90 10.15 -4.41
C ILE A 64 -22.64 9.44 -5.75
N PHE A 65 -21.39 9.41 -6.26
CA PHE A 65 -21.07 8.69 -7.50
C PHE A 65 -21.40 7.20 -7.41
N ASP A 66 -21.10 6.59 -6.28
CA ASP A 66 -21.38 5.18 -6.05
C ASP A 66 -22.88 4.93 -5.84
N MET A 67 -23.58 5.80 -5.10
CA MET A 67 -25.02 5.72 -4.88
C MET A 67 -25.78 5.81 -6.23
N ASP A 68 -25.47 6.81 -7.05
CA ASP A 68 -26.07 6.97 -8.39
C ASP A 68 -25.84 5.72 -9.26
N LYS A 69 -24.61 5.18 -9.24
CA LYS A 69 -24.26 3.98 -10.00
C LYS A 69 -25.06 2.76 -9.53
N ILE A 70 -25.23 2.60 -8.21
CA ILE A 70 -26.01 1.52 -7.61
C ILE A 70 -27.49 1.67 -7.96
N GLU A 71 -28.09 2.87 -7.84
CA GLU A 71 -29.50 3.12 -8.17
C GLU A 71 -29.82 2.78 -9.62
N VAL A 72 -28.96 3.25 -10.55
CA VAL A 72 -29.11 2.92 -11.98
C VAL A 72 -29.08 1.41 -12.19
N ARG A 73 -28.17 0.69 -11.54
CA ARG A 73 -28.06 -0.76 -11.68
C ARG A 73 -29.25 -1.51 -11.06
N LEU A 74 -29.69 -1.11 -9.88
CA LEU A 74 -30.84 -1.71 -9.20
C LEU A 74 -32.12 -1.58 -10.01
N SER A 75 -32.30 -0.48 -10.79
CA SER A 75 -33.46 -0.27 -11.62
C SER A 75 -33.64 -1.28 -12.76
N VAL A 76 -32.55 -1.96 -13.16
CA VAL A 76 -32.52 -2.92 -14.28
C VAL A 76 -31.99 -4.32 -13.89
N ALA A 77 -31.53 -4.49 -12.65
CA ALA A 77 -31.03 -5.78 -12.18
C ALA A 77 -32.18 -6.80 -12.09
N GLU A 78 -31.93 -8.03 -12.54
CA GLU A 78 -32.88 -9.15 -12.47
C GLU A 78 -32.43 -10.19 -11.41
N ASP A 79 -31.14 -10.30 -11.16
CA ASP A 79 -30.57 -11.25 -10.22
C ASP A 79 -30.77 -10.78 -8.77
N GLU A 80 -31.40 -11.62 -7.96
CA GLU A 80 -31.71 -11.28 -6.56
C GLU A 80 -30.45 -11.24 -5.66
N SER A 81 -29.40 -12.00 -5.98
CA SER A 81 -28.13 -11.96 -5.25
C SER A 81 -27.40 -10.66 -5.52
N GLU A 82 -27.37 -10.21 -6.77
CA GLU A 82 -26.86 -8.90 -7.16
C GLU A 82 -27.59 -7.77 -6.45
N LYS A 83 -28.94 -7.80 -6.47
CA LYS A 83 -29.74 -6.78 -5.78
C LYS A 83 -29.45 -6.73 -4.28
N ALA A 84 -29.28 -7.89 -3.64
CA ALA A 84 -29.00 -7.96 -2.22
C ALA A 84 -27.67 -7.27 -1.89
N VAL A 85 -26.59 -7.55 -2.63
CA VAL A 85 -25.28 -6.94 -2.43
C VAL A 85 -25.31 -5.43 -2.69
N LEU A 86 -25.94 -5.01 -3.79
CA LEU A 86 -26.05 -3.58 -4.12
C LEU A 86 -26.87 -2.82 -3.09
N THR A 87 -27.98 -3.40 -2.62
CA THR A 87 -28.81 -2.79 -1.55
C THR A 87 -28.03 -2.67 -0.25
N LYS A 88 -27.23 -3.69 0.10
CA LYS A 88 -26.32 -3.68 1.27
C LYS A 88 -25.29 -2.55 1.15
N CYS A 89 -24.66 -2.39 -0.03
CA CYS A 89 -23.71 -1.31 -0.29
C CYS A 89 -24.40 0.08 -0.17
N TYR A 90 -25.57 0.23 -0.77
CA TYR A 90 -26.32 1.48 -0.76
C TYR A 90 -26.68 1.91 0.69
N ALA A 91 -27.22 0.97 1.49
CA ALA A 91 -27.56 1.24 2.89
C ALA A 91 -26.30 1.60 3.72
N HIS A 92 -25.14 1.05 3.41
CA HIS A 92 -23.87 1.43 4.05
C HIS A 92 -23.46 2.86 3.66
N LEU A 93 -23.55 3.21 2.37
CA LEU A 93 -23.25 4.56 1.89
C LEU A 93 -24.15 5.64 2.51
N GLU A 94 -25.44 5.33 2.80
CA GLU A 94 -26.36 6.22 3.52
C GLU A 94 -25.88 6.56 4.94
N THR A 95 -24.97 5.77 5.50
CA THR A 95 -24.32 6.07 6.79
C THR A 95 -23.08 6.96 6.66
N GLU A 96 -22.84 7.52 5.49
CA GLU A 96 -21.66 8.34 5.16
C GLU A 96 -20.33 7.57 5.30
N GLN A 97 -20.35 6.25 5.10
CA GLN A 97 -19.16 5.39 5.18
C GLN A 97 -18.78 4.86 3.80
N PRO A 98 -17.48 4.86 3.43
CA PRO A 98 -16.98 4.25 2.19
C PRO A 98 -17.25 2.74 2.13
N VAL A 99 -17.54 2.22 0.93
CA VAL A 99 -17.83 0.79 0.73
C VAL A 99 -16.66 -0.12 1.16
N CYS A 100 -15.42 0.36 1.13
CA CYS A 100 -14.26 -0.41 1.59
C CYS A 100 -14.31 -0.76 3.10
N ASP A 101 -15.17 -0.10 3.88
CA ASP A 101 -15.36 -0.35 5.31
C ASP A 101 -16.53 -1.31 5.60
N LEU A 102 -17.28 -1.69 4.56
CA LEU A 102 -18.37 -2.65 4.69
C LEU A 102 -17.82 -4.07 4.82
N GLU A 103 -18.30 -4.79 5.85
CA GLU A 103 -18.00 -6.22 5.96
C GLU A 103 -18.71 -7.01 4.85
N MET A 104 -17.94 -7.74 4.07
CA MET A 104 -18.39 -8.54 2.94
C MET A 104 -17.71 -9.90 2.95
N ASP A 105 -18.42 -10.92 2.50
CA ASP A 105 -17.80 -12.19 2.17
C ASP A 105 -16.98 -12.10 0.85
N GLU A 106 -16.29 -13.19 0.49
CA GLU A 106 -15.40 -13.23 -0.67
C GLU A 106 -16.17 -13.03 -1.99
N ALA A 107 -17.36 -13.61 -2.12
CA ALA A 107 -18.19 -13.50 -3.34
C ALA A 107 -18.76 -12.08 -3.49
N GLU A 108 -19.22 -11.47 -2.40
CA GLU A 108 -19.66 -10.07 -2.37
C GLU A 108 -18.51 -9.11 -2.78
N ARG A 109 -17.30 -9.34 -2.24
CA ARG A 109 -16.11 -8.55 -2.57
C ARG A 109 -15.73 -8.66 -4.04
N GLU A 110 -15.74 -9.88 -4.59
CA GLU A 110 -15.44 -10.11 -6.01
C GLU A 110 -16.45 -9.40 -6.90
N PHE A 111 -17.74 -9.50 -6.59
CA PHE A 111 -18.79 -8.78 -7.31
C PHE A 111 -18.60 -7.26 -7.26
N VAL A 112 -18.43 -6.67 -6.06
CA VAL A 112 -18.27 -5.22 -5.89
C VAL A 112 -17.00 -4.70 -6.57
N ASN A 113 -15.91 -5.46 -6.52
CA ASN A 113 -14.68 -5.15 -7.25
C ASN A 113 -14.91 -5.10 -8.77
N GLY A 114 -15.62 -6.09 -9.32
CA GLY A 114 -15.98 -6.13 -10.73
C GLY A 114 -16.98 -5.04 -11.13
N PHE A 115 -17.88 -4.67 -10.22
CA PHE A 115 -18.82 -3.58 -10.42
C PHE A 115 -18.13 -2.20 -10.40
N GLY A 116 -17.02 -2.07 -9.66
CA GLY A 116 -16.11 -0.91 -9.68
C GLY A 116 -16.69 0.33 -9.00
N LEU A 117 -17.15 0.20 -7.76
CA LEU A 117 -17.48 1.34 -6.90
C LEU A 117 -16.19 2.08 -6.52
N LEU A 118 -16.20 3.40 -6.55
CA LEU A 118 -15.02 4.23 -6.27
C LEU A 118 -14.59 4.11 -4.81
N SER A 119 -15.54 4.18 -3.89
CA SER A 119 -15.29 4.08 -2.45
C SER A 119 -15.00 2.66 -1.95
N PHE A 120 -15.01 1.66 -2.85
CA PHE A 120 -14.48 0.32 -2.57
C PHE A 120 -12.95 0.29 -2.57
N LYS A 121 -12.30 1.22 -3.26
CA LYS A 121 -10.86 1.45 -3.12
C LYS A 121 -10.54 1.82 -1.65
N PRO A 122 -9.33 1.50 -1.14
CA PRO A 122 -8.89 1.95 0.18
C PRO A 122 -9.11 3.45 0.36
N THR A 123 -10.11 3.83 1.13
CA THR A 123 -10.53 5.22 1.32
C THR A 123 -10.35 5.63 2.77
N MET A 124 -9.55 6.67 3.00
CA MET A 124 -9.32 7.26 4.32
C MET A 124 -10.03 8.61 4.43
N VAL A 125 -10.87 8.75 5.47
CA VAL A 125 -11.57 9.98 5.78
C VAL A 125 -10.79 10.72 6.87
N PHE A 126 -10.53 12.01 6.67
CA PHE A 126 -9.79 12.87 7.59
C PHE A 126 -10.67 13.96 8.16
N ASP A 127 -10.63 14.14 9.48
CA ASP A 127 -11.36 15.22 10.18
C ASP A 127 -10.69 16.60 9.98
N ASP A 128 -9.39 16.64 9.72
CA ASP A 128 -8.61 17.87 9.51
C ASP A 128 -8.13 17.94 8.06
N ALA A 129 -8.45 19.04 7.38
CA ALA A 129 -8.01 19.29 6.01
C ALA A 129 -6.52 19.64 5.89
N SER A 130 -5.88 20.06 6.99
CA SER A 130 -4.44 20.46 7.02
C SER A 130 -3.48 19.30 7.30
N VAL A 131 -3.91 18.06 7.02
CA VAL A 131 -3.10 16.86 7.16
C VAL A 131 -1.87 16.88 6.24
N THR A 132 -0.73 16.37 6.74
CA THR A 132 0.50 16.32 5.93
C THR A 132 0.43 15.23 4.85
N PRO A 133 1.14 15.42 3.71
CA PRO A 133 1.22 14.39 2.67
C PRO A 133 1.71 13.03 3.19
N ASP A 134 2.71 13.01 4.08
CA ASP A 134 3.22 11.76 4.65
C ASP A 134 2.17 11.03 5.49
N ALA A 135 1.42 11.75 6.33
CA ALA A 135 0.35 11.16 7.13
C ALA A 135 -0.77 10.57 6.26
N VAL A 136 -1.12 11.25 5.16
CA VAL A 136 -2.08 10.73 4.18
C VAL A 136 -1.55 9.47 3.51
N CYS A 137 -0.28 9.48 3.07
CA CYS A 137 0.33 8.31 2.43
C CYS A 137 0.37 7.10 3.38
N GLU A 138 0.75 7.30 4.65
CA GLU A 138 0.77 6.24 5.67
C GLU A 138 -0.63 5.66 5.93
N ALA A 139 -1.62 6.52 6.10
CA ALA A 139 -3.00 6.10 6.37
C ALA A 139 -3.57 5.28 5.20
N VAL A 140 -3.42 5.77 3.97
CA VAL A 140 -3.91 5.08 2.77
C VAL A 140 -3.15 3.77 2.54
N MET A 141 -1.82 3.74 2.72
CA MET A 141 -1.02 2.51 2.65
C MET A 141 -1.48 1.47 3.65
N SER A 142 -1.70 1.88 4.90
CA SER A 142 -2.18 0.98 5.95
C SER A 142 -3.51 0.34 5.59
N LYS A 143 -4.44 1.13 5.02
CA LYS A 143 -5.76 0.65 4.60
C LYS A 143 -5.72 -0.20 3.34
N ALA A 144 -4.74 0.04 2.48
CA ALA A 144 -4.53 -0.73 1.24
C ALA A 144 -3.78 -2.06 1.46
N ASP A 145 -3.42 -2.39 2.72
CA ASP A 145 -2.60 -3.55 3.05
C ASP A 145 -1.30 -3.63 2.23
N VAL A 146 -0.62 -2.50 2.11
CA VAL A 146 0.68 -2.39 1.44
C VAL A 146 1.76 -1.92 2.41
N MET A 147 3.02 -2.21 2.08
CA MET A 147 4.16 -1.90 2.94
C MET A 147 5.43 -1.63 2.14
N PHE A 148 6.48 -1.22 2.85
CA PHE A 148 7.84 -1.20 2.33
C PHE A 148 8.69 -2.32 2.94
N PHE A 149 9.53 -2.90 2.09
CA PHE A 149 10.77 -3.56 2.49
C PHE A 149 11.96 -2.78 1.92
N TYR A 150 13.16 -3.08 2.39
CA TYR A 150 14.33 -2.29 2.06
C TYR A 150 15.49 -3.16 1.57
N THR A 151 16.32 -2.58 0.72
CA THR A 151 17.65 -3.08 0.43
C THR A 151 18.66 -2.01 0.84
N ALA A 152 19.76 -2.43 1.48
CA ALA A 152 20.75 -1.48 2.02
C ALA A 152 22.16 -1.97 1.77
N GLY A 153 22.98 -1.13 1.13
CA GLY A 153 24.37 -1.38 0.87
C GLY A 153 25.13 -0.10 0.51
N LYS A 154 26.42 -0.19 0.23
CA LYS A 154 27.25 0.96 -0.14
C LYS A 154 26.85 1.59 -1.47
N THR A 155 26.39 0.79 -2.41
CA THR A 155 25.99 1.28 -3.73
C THR A 155 24.64 1.99 -3.70
N GLU A 156 23.65 1.38 -3.04
CA GLU A 156 22.29 1.92 -2.99
C GLU A 156 21.59 1.53 -1.69
N VAL A 157 20.78 2.44 -1.17
CA VAL A 157 19.73 2.19 -0.19
C VAL A 157 18.40 2.54 -0.83
N ARG A 158 17.42 1.61 -0.76
CA ARG A 158 16.16 1.77 -1.45
C ARG A 158 14.98 1.17 -0.69
N ALA A 159 13.84 1.90 -0.72
CA ALA A 159 12.54 1.43 -0.29
C ALA A 159 11.80 0.78 -1.46
N TRP A 160 11.20 -0.40 -1.23
CA TRP A 160 10.48 -1.19 -2.21
C TRP A 160 9.05 -1.40 -1.78
N PHE A 161 8.11 -1.01 -2.62
CA PHE A 161 6.68 -1.05 -2.35
C PHE A 161 6.09 -2.42 -2.74
N VAL A 162 5.41 -3.08 -1.78
CA VAL A 162 4.76 -4.40 -1.97
C VAL A 162 3.47 -4.48 -1.14
N GLU A 163 2.66 -5.50 -1.41
CA GLU A 163 1.54 -5.90 -0.55
C GLU A 163 2.07 -6.42 0.80
N LYS A 164 1.30 -6.23 1.87
CA LYS A 164 1.64 -6.81 3.18
C LYS A 164 1.70 -8.33 3.08
N ASN A 165 2.63 -8.92 3.80
CA ASN A 165 2.89 -10.35 3.78
C ASN A 165 3.32 -10.90 2.40
N ALA A 166 3.74 -10.06 1.46
CA ALA A 166 4.35 -10.53 0.22
C ALA A 166 5.50 -11.50 0.54
N ASP A 167 5.57 -12.61 -0.18
CA ASP A 167 6.62 -13.60 0.03
C ASP A 167 7.99 -13.13 -0.51
N ALA A 168 9.03 -13.81 -0.06
CA ALA A 168 10.41 -13.43 -0.37
C ALA A 168 10.72 -13.46 -1.89
N VAL A 169 10.08 -14.34 -2.66
CA VAL A 169 10.27 -14.38 -4.12
C VAL A 169 9.56 -13.23 -4.82
N THR A 170 8.40 -12.81 -4.32
CA THR A 170 7.71 -11.61 -4.78
C THR A 170 8.54 -10.36 -4.50
N CYS A 171 9.10 -10.23 -3.30
CA CYS A 171 10.03 -9.15 -2.96
C CYS A 171 11.26 -9.15 -3.89
N ALA A 172 11.84 -10.32 -4.18
CA ALA A 172 12.95 -10.44 -5.14
C ALA A 172 12.55 -9.96 -6.54
N GLY A 173 11.33 -10.30 -6.99
CA GLY A 173 10.78 -9.89 -8.29
C GLY A 173 10.57 -8.37 -8.39
N LYS A 174 10.22 -7.71 -7.29
CA LYS A 174 10.12 -6.25 -7.23
C LYS A 174 11.48 -5.56 -7.42
N ILE A 175 12.57 -6.18 -6.96
CA ILE A 175 13.93 -5.68 -7.19
C ILE A 175 14.34 -5.90 -8.65
N HIS A 176 14.23 -7.13 -9.13
CA HIS A 176 14.51 -7.50 -10.52
C HIS A 176 13.91 -8.88 -10.85
N THR A 177 13.39 -9.05 -12.06
CA THR A 177 12.79 -10.33 -12.51
C THR A 177 13.76 -11.50 -12.45
N ASP A 178 15.06 -11.27 -12.73
CA ASP A 178 16.08 -12.30 -12.65
C ASP A 178 16.32 -12.80 -11.23
N LEU A 179 16.15 -11.93 -10.21
CA LEU A 179 16.28 -12.35 -8.82
C LEU A 179 15.16 -13.31 -8.41
N ALA A 180 13.94 -13.08 -8.90
CA ALA A 180 12.83 -14.01 -8.70
C ALA A 180 13.06 -15.32 -9.44
N ARG A 181 13.51 -15.26 -10.70
CA ARG A 181 13.76 -16.44 -11.54
C ARG A 181 14.85 -17.33 -10.98
N GLY A 182 15.95 -16.73 -10.54
CA GLY A 182 17.10 -17.44 -9.97
C GLY A 182 17.10 -17.55 -8.45
N PHE A 183 15.97 -17.29 -7.79
CA PHE A 183 15.89 -17.22 -6.33
C PHE A 183 16.32 -18.51 -5.66
N ILE A 184 17.26 -18.41 -4.72
CA ILE A 184 17.71 -19.52 -3.87
C ILE A 184 17.18 -19.35 -2.45
N LYS A 185 17.49 -18.21 -1.82
CA LYS A 185 17.07 -17.82 -0.47
C LYS A 185 17.12 -16.30 -0.33
N ALA A 186 16.37 -15.76 0.62
CA ALA A 186 16.58 -14.40 1.12
C ALA A 186 17.20 -14.45 2.52
N GLU A 187 18.10 -13.53 2.79
CA GLU A 187 18.58 -13.23 4.14
C GLU A 187 17.88 -11.97 4.61
N ILE A 188 17.14 -12.06 5.69
CA ILE A 188 16.29 -10.98 6.21
C ILE A 188 16.73 -10.56 7.59
N ILE A 189 16.52 -9.30 7.92
CA ILE A 189 16.76 -8.72 9.23
C ILE A 189 15.76 -7.56 9.46
N SER A 190 15.28 -7.38 10.69
CA SER A 190 14.52 -6.18 11.02
C SER A 190 15.41 -4.94 10.98
N HIS A 191 14.83 -3.78 10.59
CA HIS A 191 15.54 -2.50 10.65
C HIS A 191 16.18 -2.27 12.02
N GLU A 192 15.44 -2.48 13.12
CA GLU A 192 15.95 -2.29 14.50
C GLU A 192 17.19 -3.13 14.76
N SER A 193 17.16 -4.42 14.42
CA SER A 193 18.31 -5.32 14.62
C SER A 193 19.51 -4.91 13.76
N LEU A 194 19.27 -4.50 12.52
CA LEU A 194 20.34 -4.03 11.64
C LEU A 194 21.01 -2.77 12.15
N MET A 195 20.25 -1.88 12.82
CA MET A 195 20.82 -0.66 13.41
C MET A 195 21.77 -0.93 14.58
N THR A 196 21.64 -2.08 15.26
CA THR A 196 22.58 -2.48 16.35
C THR A 196 23.88 -3.10 15.84
N ALA A 197 23.88 -3.74 14.66
CA ALA A 197 25.05 -4.35 14.05
C ALA A 197 25.86 -3.34 13.22
N HIS A 198 27.11 -3.64 12.91
CA HIS A 198 27.94 -2.75 12.10
C HIS A 198 27.49 -2.74 10.61
N ASN A 199 27.20 -3.90 10.06
CA ASN A 199 26.68 -4.09 8.70
C ASN A 199 25.94 -5.44 8.62
N PHE A 200 25.41 -5.79 7.43
CA PHE A 200 24.64 -7.02 7.20
C PHE A 200 25.46 -8.29 7.52
N LYS A 201 26.73 -8.35 7.12
CA LYS A 201 27.62 -9.48 7.39
C LYS A 201 27.88 -9.62 8.90
N ASP A 202 28.11 -8.53 9.60
CA ASP A 202 28.30 -8.51 11.05
C ASP A 202 27.01 -8.98 11.75
N ALA A 203 25.85 -8.49 11.34
CA ALA A 203 24.56 -8.96 11.82
C ALA A 203 24.40 -10.48 11.67
N GLY A 204 24.79 -11.04 10.52
CA GLY A 204 24.77 -12.49 10.26
C GLY A 204 25.70 -13.26 11.22
N SER A 205 26.90 -12.74 11.51
CA SER A 205 27.82 -13.35 12.48
C SER A 205 27.31 -13.32 13.92
N GLN A 206 26.48 -12.34 14.26
CA GLN A 206 25.80 -12.21 15.55
C GLN A 206 24.49 -13.03 15.66
N GLY A 207 24.08 -13.69 14.56
CA GLY A 207 22.83 -14.46 14.53
C GLY A 207 21.56 -13.59 14.46
N LEU A 208 21.67 -12.32 14.07
CA LEU A 208 20.56 -11.37 13.95
C LEU A 208 19.81 -11.49 12.62
N THR A 209 20.38 -12.20 11.65
CA THR A 209 19.74 -12.45 10.34
C THR A 209 19.06 -13.81 10.31
N GLN A 210 18.04 -13.94 9.46
CA GLN A 210 17.35 -15.19 9.19
C GLN A 210 17.41 -15.51 7.68
N LEU A 211 17.76 -16.77 7.34
CA LEU A 211 17.68 -17.29 5.97
C LEU A 211 16.30 -17.88 5.73
N VAL A 212 15.59 -17.39 4.71
CA VAL A 212 14.22 -17.78 4.40
C VAL A 212 14.07 -18.30 2.99
N GLY A 213 13.07 -19.17 2.77
CA GLY A 213 12.69 -19.71 1.47
C GLY A 213 11.78 -18.80 0.66
N LYS A 214 11.35 -19.28 -0.51
CA LYS A 214 10.53 -18.53 -1.48
C LYS A 214 9.23 -18.01 -0.89
N ASP A 215 8.50 -18.88 -0.21
CA ASP A 215 7.13 -18.64 0.25
C ASP A 215 7.07 -18.02 1.65
N PHE A 216 8.19 -17.50 2.16
CA PHE A 216 8.24 -16.88 3.47
C PHE A 216 7.64 -15.47 3.41
N PRO A 217 6.58 -15.16 4.19
CA PRO A 217 6.00 -13.83 4.22
C PRO A 217 6.98 -12.86 4.87
N VAL A 218 7.39 -11.85 4.11
CA VAL A 218 8.34 -10.85 4.59
C VAL A 218 7.64 -9.87 5.53
N PRO A 219 8.11 -9.72 6.79
CA PRO A 219 7.51 -8.77 7.73
C PRO A 219 7.74 -7.31 7.31
N GLU A 220 6.92 -6.40 7.84
CA GLU A 220 7.15 -4.96 7.72
C GLU A 220 8.52 -4.55 8.28
N LYS A 221 9.07 -3.44 7.79
CA LYS A 221 10.34 -2.86 8.25
C LYS A 221 11.54 -3.82 8.11
N THR A 222 11.46 -4.76 7.18
CA THR A 222 12.52 -5.71 6.88
C THR A 222 13.53 -5.14 5.89
N VAL A 223 14.81 -5.32 6.20
CA VAL A 223 15.91 -5.16 5.23
C VAL A 223 16.32 -6.54 4.75
N LEU A 224 16.46 -6.73 3.43
CA LEU A 224 16.75 -8.05 2.87
C LEU A 224 17.87 -8.03 1.82
N GLU A 225 18.57 -9.16 1.73
CA GLU A 225 19.52 -9.50 0.66
C GLU A 225 19.09 -10.79 -0.04
N ILE A 226 19.05 -10.78 -1.37
CA ILE A 226 18.65 -11.96 -2.17
C ILE A 226 19.89 -12.74 -2.58
N ARG A 227 19.86 -14.06 -2.31
CA ARG A 227 20.81 -15.02 -2.84
C ARG A 227 20.18 -15.70 -4.05
N PHE A 228 20.79 -15.55 -5.20
CA PHE A 228 20.28 -16.06 -6.47
C PHE A 228 21.37 -16.65 -7.33
N ASN A 229 20.97 -17.48 -8.29
CA ASN A 229 21.85 -18.02 -9.34
C ASN A 229 21.09 -17.97 -10.68
N VAL A 230 21.71 -17.35 -11.68
CA VAL A 230 21.13 -17.19 -13.05
C VAL A 230 22.03 -17.87 -14.05
#